data_8f108a353d8755a65620fb5231e2cbc3
#
_entry.id   8f108a353d8755a65620fb5231e2cbc3
#
_cell.length_a   1.000
_cell.length_b   1.000
_cell.length_c   1.000
_cell.angle_alpha   90.00
_cell.angle_beta   90.00
_cell.angle_gamma   90.00
#
_symmetry.space_group_name_H-M   'P 1'
#
loop_
_entity.id
_entity.type
_entity.pdbx_description
1 polymer ?
#
loop_
_entity_poly.entity_id
_entity_poly.type
_entity_poly.pdbx_seq_one_letter_code
_entity_poly.pdbx_strand_id
1 'polypeptide(L)'
;MAIIRSIVVGRGSKGSIGDVTVRTIAGRVIASQKVPKKTGLSTLAQVMHQVKLSNIVRAFSELNLTAPNGKGMYQSFPDRPATLSNYNMFVKYNFAVPEVAAVSQSKEEAAADLLVPAPFIVTRGNLASIEAQFTVTQETESASAYIVTPVTSVTPGPQTNLGDFYTALADFIDLRQGDTLTLFIMSYKPTGAPATKMFALQFIVDFDSTDALPDFFDTVSSHLAIDVSIALGISGFNIDIAPVLGRNTANGYAVSNSQFTNNCLTSASYLAHSGDAKGMEAAASYGYKEDPFLQQ
;
A
#
# COMPACT_ATOMS: atom_id res chain seq x y z
N MET A 1 28.03 26.54 20.15
CA MET A 1 28.05 25.92 18.80
C MET A 1 29.50 25.69 18.42
N ALA A 2 29.96 24.45 18.47
CA ALA A 2 31.38 24.14 18.18
C ALA A 2 31.50 23.91 16.66
N ILE A 3 32.26 24.72 15.98
CA ILE A 3 32.61 24.52 14.59
C ILE A 3 33.70 23.46 14.53
N ILE A 4 33.33 22.23 14.24
CA ILE A 4 34.30 21.16 14.00
C ILE A 4 34.92 21.40 12.63
N ARG A 5 36.05 22.03 12.57
CA ARG A 5 36.92 22.05 11.39
C ARG A 5 37.74 20.76 11.37
N SER A 6 37.11 19.66 10.99
CA SER A 6 37.82 18.40 10.83
C SER A 6 37.96 18.07 9.35
N ILE A 7 39.17 17.80 8.93
CA ILE A 7 39.58 17.31 7.60
C ILE A 7 38.88 15.96 7.24
N VAL A 8 38.31 15.27 8.23
CA VAL A 8 37.67 13.95 8.08
C VAL A 8 36.24 14.03 7.55
N VAL A 9 35.62 15.21 7.54
CA VAL A 9 34.23 15.37 7.12
C VAL A 9 34.18 15.89 5.68
N GLY A 10 34.51 15.04 4.74
CA GLY A 10 34.35 15.32 3.30
C GLY A 10 32.90 15.16 2.82
N ARG A 11 32.61 15.61 1.60
CA ARG A 11 31.34 15.37 0.93
C ARG A 11 31.04 13.86 0.92
N GLY A 12 29.90 13.46 1.48
CA GLY A 12 29.49 12.04 1.54
C GLY A 12 29.86 11.32 2.85
N SER A 13 30.48 12.02 3.80
CA SER A 13 30.81 11.42 5.11
C SER A 13 29.56 10.98 5.85
N LYS A 14 29.55 9.73 6.30
CA LYS A 14 28.51 9.12 7.15
C LYS A 14 29.17 8.39 8.28
N GLY A 15 28.65 8.51 9.48
CA GLY A 15 29.15 7.76 10.62
C GLY A 15 28.94 8.46 11.96
N SER A 16 29.48 7.86 13.01
CA SER A 16 29.43 8.39 14.37
C SER A 16 30.87 8.54 14.91
N ILE A 17 31.17 9.68 15.44
CA ILE A 17 32.47 9.98 16.10
C ILE A 17 32.15 10.39 17.54
N GLY A 18 32.37 9.47 18.47
CA GLY A 18 31.98 9.70 19.87
C GLY A 18 30.48 9.97 19.99
N ASP A 19 30.12 11.10 20.57
CA ASP A 19 28.74 11.52 20.78
C ASP A 19 28.15 12.31 19.61
N VAL A 20 28.87 12.41 18.50
CA VAL A 20 28.38 13.14 17.31
C VAL A 20 28.11 12.17 16.16
N THR A 21 26.93 12.25 15.57
CA THR A 21 26.57 11.57 14.34
C THR A 21 26.66 12.54 13.17
N VAL A 22 27.40 12.14 12.14
CA VAL A 22 27.57 12.90 10.90
C VAL A 22 26.78 12.24 9.77
N ARG A 23 25.99 13.01 9.05
CA ARG A 23 25.23 12.54 7.89
C ARG A 23 25.20 13.60 6.79
N THR A 24 25.17 13.18 5.54
CA THR A 24 25.02 14.06 4.40
C THR A 24 23.57 14.02 3.90
N ILE A 25 22.92 15.17 3.88
CA ILE A 25 21.55 15.33 3.35
C ILE A 25 21.57 16.43 2.29
N ALA A 26 21.12 16.13 1.09
CA ALA A 26 21.06 17.07 -0.04
C ALA A 26 22.40 17.82 -0.26
N GLY A 27 23.53 17.11 -0.16
CA GLY A 27 24.87 17.67 -0.35
C GLY A 27 25.41 18.47 0.83
N ARG A 28 24.66 18.61 1.92
CA ARG A 28 25.08 19.28 3.16
C ARG A 28 25.47 18.25 4.21
N VAL A 29 26.62 18.50 4.85
CA VAL A 29 27.06 17.68 5.99
C VAL A 29 26.44 18.22 7.26
N ILE A 30 25.66 17.39 7.92
CA ILE A 30 24.99 17.71 9.18
C ILE A 30 25.63 16.89 10.28
N ALA A 31 26.15 17.59 11.29
CA ALA A 31 26.61 16.97 12.54
C ALA A 31 25.55 17.21 13.63
N SER A 32 25.09 16.16 14.25
CA SER A 32 24.12 16.20 15.34
C SER A 32 24.64 15.41 16.53
N GLN A 33 24.31 15.85 17.72
CA GLN A 33 24.62 15.07 18.93
C GLN A 33 23.91 13.72 18.83
N LYS A 34 24.58 12.65 19.20
CA LYS A 34 24.01 11.32 19.29
C LYS A 34 22.91 11.34 20.34
N VAL A 35 21.72 10.92 19.91
CA VAL A 35 20.61 10.80 20.85
C VAL A 35 20.94 9.69 21.84
N PRO A 36 20.94 9.95 23.14
CA PRO A 36 21.18 8.92 24.13
C PRO A 36 20.14 7.80 24.00
N LYS A 37 20.56 6.57 24.31
CA LYS A 37 19.64 5.43 24.26
C LYS A 37 18.47 5.73 25.19
N LYS A 38 17.26 5.59 24.66
CA LYS A 38 16.03 5.79 25.44
C LYS A 38 16.03 4.80 26.62
N THR A 39 15.99 5.32 27.84
CA THR A 39 15.97 4.52 29.06
C THR A 39 14.57 4.44 29.69
N GLY A 40 13.64 5.30 29.26
CA GLY A 40 12.27 5.33 29.75
C GLY A 40 11.35 4.30 29.05
N LEU A 41 10.25 4.00 29.75
CA LEU A 41 9.16 3.17 29.20
C LEU A 41 8.55 3.84 27.97
N SER A 42 8.06 3.02 27.04
CA SER A 42 7.30 3.53 25.89
C SER A 42 5.86 3.79 26.31
N THR A 43 5.35 4.97 26.02
CA THR A 43 3.91 5.23 26.19
C THR A 43 3.11 4.50 25.12
N LEU A 44 1.84 4.21 25.38
CA LEU A 44 0.95 3.56 24.41
C LEU A 44 0.92 4.32 23.08
N ALA A 45 0.83 5.65 23.12
CA ALA A 45 0.87 6.49 21.92
C ALA A 45 2.16 6.32 21.12
N GLN A 46 3.32 6.20 21.79
CA GLN A 46 4.60 5.95 21.12
C GLN A 46 4.64 4.57 20.46
N VAL A 47 4.08 3.54 21.13
CA VAL A 47 3.98 2.21 20.56
C VAL A 47 3.06 2.22 19.33
N MET A 48 1.89 2.82 19.42
CA MET A 48 0.98 2.96 18.29
C MET A 48 1.63 3.66 17.08
N HIS A 49 2.39 4.72 17.32
CA HIS A 49 3.15 5.39 16.25
C HIS A 49 4.21 4.49 15.63
N GLN A 50 4.91 3.69 16.43
CA GLN A 50 5.91 2.74 15.93
C GLN A 50 5.27 1.64 15.09
N VAL A 51 4.18 1.04 15.56
CA VAL A 51 3.42 0.01 14.83
C VAL A 51 2.91 0.58 13.52
N LYS A 52 2.27 1.75 13.56
CA LYS A 52 1.78 2.43 12.36
C LYS A 52 2.88 2.67 11.33
N LEU A 53 4.01 3.24 11.77
CA LEU A 53 5.14 3.47 10.87
C LEU A 53 5.70 2.17 10.30
N SER A 54 5.83 1.14 11.11
CA SER A 54 6.30 -0.19 10.67
C SER A 54 5.39 -0.78 9.59
N ASN A 55 4.08 -0.69 9.81
CA ASN A 55 3.09 -1.17 8.84
C ASN A 55 3.15 -0.40 7.50
N ILE A 56 3.26 0.94 7.56
CA ILE A 56 3.41 1.78 6.37
C ILE A 56 4.69 1.44 5.60
N VAL A 57 5.81 1.26 6.31
CA VAL A 57 7.09 0.90 5.68
C VAL A 57 6.98 -0.46 4.98
N ARG A 58 6.32 -1.42 5.63
CA ARG A 58 6.12 -2.75 5.04
C ARG A 58 5.20 -2.68 3.82
N ALA A 59 4.08 -1.96 3.92
CA ALA A 59 3.17 -1.77 2.79
C ALA A 59 3.88 -1.16 1.58
N PHE A 60 4.70 -0.13 1.80
CA PHE A 60 5.51 0.45 0.72
C PHE A 60 6.49 -0.55 0.12
N SER A 61 7.15 -1.36 0.94
CA SER A 61 8.08 -2.39 0.47
C SER A 61 7.38 -3.44 -0.38
N GLU A 62 6.22 -3.94 0.06
CA GLU A 62 5.43 -4.93 -0.70
C GLU A 62 4.93 -4.35 -2.02
N LEU A 63 4.34 -3.14 -2.01
CA LEU A 63 3.91 -2.46 -3.23
C LEU A 63 5.06 -2.22 -4.20
N ASN A 64 6.24 -1.90 -3.69
CA ASN A 64 7.42 -1.68 -4.52
C ASN A 64 7.96 -2.97 -5.15
N LEU A 65 7.80 -4.11 -4.48
CA LEU A 65 8.20 -5.42 -4.99
C LEU A 65 7.21 -5.95 -6.04
N THR A 66 5.91 -5.68 -5.85
CA THR A 66 4.85 -6.21 -6.71
C THR A 66 4.59 -5.37 -7.95
N ALA A 67 5.01 -4.10 -7.94
CA ALA A 67 4.75 -3.23 -9.08
C ALA A 67 5.43 -3.74 -10.35
N PRO A 68 4.69 -3.77 -11.47
CA PRO A 68 5.18 -4.27 -12.74
C PRO A 68 6.43 -3.52 -13.22
N ASN A 69 7.29 -4.22 -13.94
CA ASN A 69 8.53 -3.69 -14.53
C ASN A 69 9.62 -3.26 -13.53
N GLY A 70 9.55 -3.66 -12.27
CA GLY A 70 10.58 -3.36 -11.27
C GLY A 70 10.77 -1.87 -10.94
N LYS A 71 9.87 -1.01 -11.46
CA LYS A 71 9.91 0.44 -11.19
C LYS A 71 9.08 0.84 -9.98
N GLY A 72 8.31 -0.09 -9.47
CA GLY A 72 7.58 0.02 -8.23
C GLY A 72 6.76 1.29 -8.08
N MET A 73 6.73 1.80 -6.88
CA MET A 73 6.05 3.02 -6.49
C MET A 73 6.71 4.31 -7.04
N TYR A 74 7.63 4.19 -7.98
CA TYR A 74 8.42 5.31 -8.50
C TYR A 74 7.57 6.47 -9.04
N GLN A 75 6.45 6.16 -9.67
CA GLN A 75 5.58 7.14 -10.33
C GLN A 75 4.29 7.44 -9.56
N SER A 76 4.14 6.92 -8.36
CA SER A 76 2.90 7.03 -7.56
C SER A 76 2.59 8.44 -7.07
N PHE A 77 3.60 9.30 -6.98
CA PHE A 77 3.45 10.68 -6.50
C PHE A 77 4.21 11.64 -7.44
N PRO A 78 3.71 11.88 -8.67
CA PRO A 78 4.40 12.68 -9.67
C PRO A 78 4.62 14.13 -9.23
N ASP A 79 3.67 14.71 -8.51
CA ASP A 79 3.70 16.12 -8.07
C ASP A 79 4.50 16.33 -6.76
N ARG A 80 5.30 15.35 -6.36
CA ARG A 80 6.10 15.48 -5.14
C ARG A 80 7.16 16.56 -5.25
N PRO A 81 7.46 17.27 -4.16
CA PRO A 81 8.63 18.15 -4.12
C PRO A 81 9.91 17.40 -4.47
N ALA A 82 10.81 18.03 -5.23
CA ALA A 82 12.07 17.42 -5.67
C ALA A 82 12.96 16.93 -4.51
N THR A 83 12.77 17.48 -3.32
CA THR A 83 13.51 17.11 -2.09
C THR A 83 12.94 15.86 -1.39
N LEU A 84 11.77 15.40 -1.79
CA LEU A 84 11.09 14.25 -1.18
C LEU A 84 11.06 13.07 -2.14
N SER A 85 11.26 11.87 -1.60
CA SER A 85 11.09 10.62 -2.35
C SER A 85 9.62 10.17 -2.35
N ASN A 86 9.25 9.24 -3.23
CA ASN A 86 7.94 8.59 -3.18
C ASN A 86 7.68 7.91 -1.84
N TYR A 87 8.70 7.29 -1.26
CA TYR A 87 8.61 6.73 0.09
C TYR A 87 8.19 7.79 1.13
N ASN A 88 8.82 8.96 1.12
CA ASN A 88 8.46 10.03 2.06
C ASN A 88 7.02 10.52 1.86
N MET A 89 6.56 10.59 0.61
CA MET A 89 5.18 10.97 0.30
C MET A 89 4.19 9.88 0.73
N PHE A 90 4.51 8.61 0.47
CA PHE A 90 3.71 7.48 0.92
C PHE A 90 3.56 7.47 2.44
N VAL A 91 4.66 7.62 3.18
CA VAL A 91 4.63 7.72 4.64
C VAL A 91 3.79 8.92 5.08
N LYS A 92 3.99 10.09 4.48
CA LYS A 92 3.25 11.31 4.83
C LYS A 92 1.74 11.14 4.69
N TYR A 93 1.28 10.61 3.56
CA TYR A 93 -0.15 10.45 3.32
C TYR A 93 -0.75 9.35 4.18
N ASN A 94 -0.12 8.20 4.27
CA ASN A 94 -0.63 7.06 5.02
C ASN A 94 -0.54 7.23 6.54
N PHE A 95 0.39 8.04 7.02
CA PHE A 95 0.46 8.37 8.44
C PHE A 95 -0.76 9.18 8.91
N ALA A 96 -1.39 9.93 8.02
CA ALA A 96 -2.61 10.69 8.31
C ALA A 96 -3.89 9.83 8.30
N VAL A 97 -3.86 8.62 7.70
CA VAL A 97 -5.02 7.71 7.66
C VAL A 97 -5.17 7.02 9.01
N PRO A 98 -6.29 7.20 9.75
CA PRO A 98 -6.46 6.62 11.09
C PRO A 98 -6.40 5.09 11.09
N GLU A 99 -7.01 4.46 10.11
CA GLU A 99 -7.19 3.01 9.99
C GLU A 99 -5.89 2.24 9.73
N VAL A 100 -4.82 2.94 9.36
CA VAL A 100 -3.51 2.31 9.12
C VAL A 100 -2.84 1.83 10.43
N ALA A 101 -3.38 2.19 11.58
CA ALA A 101 -2.85 1.76 12.87
C ALA A 101 -3.66 0.59 13.43
N ALA A 102 -3.02 -0.56 13.63
CA ALA A 102 -3.59 -1.68 14.36
C ALA A 102 -2.59 -2.16 15.43
N VAL A 103 -3.08 -2.38 16.64
CA VAL A 103 -2.28 -2.82 17.81
C VAL A 103 -2.80 -4.14 18.35
N SER A 104 -3.44 -4.97 17.55
CA SER A 104 -3.96 -6.27 18.00
C SER A 104 -3.00 -7.43 17.75
N GLN A 105 -1.93 -7.20 16.98
CA GLN A 105 -0.89 -8.20 16.79
C GLN A 105 0.29 -7.94 17.72
N SER A 106 0.77 -8.99 18.38
CA SER A 106 2.06 -8.96 19.05
C SER A 106 3.19 -8.70 18.04
N LYS A 107 4.34 -8.27 18.53
CA LYS A 107 5.52 -8.08 17.69
C LYS A 107 5.95 -9.37 16.98
N GLU A 108 5.76 -10.50 17.65
CA GLU A 108 6.09 -11.83 17.15
C GLU A 108 5.10 -12.26 16.05
N GLU A 109 3.81 -12.03 16.25
CA GLU A 109 2.77 -12.27 15.24
C GLU A 109 2.98 -11.36 14.02
N ALA A 110 3.26 -10.08 14.26
CA ALA A 110 3.56 -9.13 13.19
C ALA A 110 4.91 -9.41 12.50
N ALA A 111 5.84 -10.15 13.13
CA ALA A 111 7.07 -10.58 12.49
C ALA A 111 6.86 -11.77 11.55
N ALA A 112 5.86 -12.61 11.81
CA ALA A 112 5.48 -13.70 10.93
C ALA A 112 4.73 -13.18 9.68
N ASP A 113 3.90 -12.15 9.86
CA ASP A 113 3.20 -11.42 8.79
C ASP A 113 3.31 -9.91 9.05
N LEU A 114 4.34 -9.31 8.49
CA LEU A 114 4.74 -7.93 8.77
C LEU A 114 3.77 -6.85 8.25
N LEU A 115 2.71 -7.24 7.55
CA LEU A 115 1.75 -6.33 6.96
C LEU A 115 0.35 -6.56 7.53
N VAL A 116 -0.21 -5.50 8.11
CA VAL A 116 -1.61 -5.46 8.53
C VAL A 116 -2.44 -4.77 7.45
N PRO A 117 -3.53 -5.38 6.96
CA PRO A 117 -4.40 -4.75 5.98
C PRO A 117 -4.90 -3.39 6.45
N ALA A 118 -4.88 -2.43 5.55
CA ALA A 118 -5.39 -1.10 5.83
C ALA A 118 -5.68 -0.37 4.50
N PRO A 119 -6.52 0.66 4.51
CA PRO A 119 -6.83 1.44 3.32
C PRO A 119 -5.67 2.37 2.95
N PHE A 120 -4.53 1.78 2.56
CA PHE A 120 -3.36 2.56 2.16
C PHE A 120 -3.63 3.38 0.92
N ILE A 121 -3.25 4.65 0.98
CA ILE A 121 -3.20 5.54 -0.20
C ILE A 121 -2.01 5.11 -1.05
N VAL A 122 -2.29 4.61 -2.25
CA VAL A 122 -1.28 4.07 -3.18
C VAL A 122 -0.71 5.18 -4.05
N THR A 123 -1.59 6.03 -4.59
CA THR A 123 -1.21 7.11 -5.50
C THR A 123 -1.92 8.42 -5.17
N ARG A 124 -1.25 9.52 -5.47
CA ARG A 124 -1.82 10.86 -5.48
C ARG A 124 -1.29 11.62 -6.67
N GLY A 125 -2.18 11.97 -7.57
CA GLY A 125 -1.87 12.70 -8.80
C GLY A 125 -3.03 13.57 -9.25
N ASN A 126 -3.00 13.98 -10.50
CA ASN A 126 -3.91 14.96 -11.08
C ASN A 126 -4.95 14.35 -12.05
N LEU A 127 -4.89 13.05 -12.31
CA LEU A 127 -5.97 12.38 -13.05
C LEU A 127 -7.14 12.09 -12.13
N ALA A 128 -8.34 12.01 -12.70
CA ALA A 128 -9.54 11.64 -11.97
C ALA A 128 -9.39 10.25 -11.35
N SER A 129 -9.95 10.06 -10.13
CA SER A 129 -10.01 8.73 -9.51
C SER A 129 -10.93 7.83 -10.33
N ILE A 130 -10.53 6.58 -10.46
CA ILE A 130 -11.29 5.52 -11.14
C ILE A 130 -11.83 4.46 -10.18
N GLU A 131 -11.66 4.66 -8.87
CA GLU A 131 -12.05 3.69 -7.84
C GLU A 131 -13.53 3.32 -7.92
N ALA A 132 -14.40 4.31 -8.15
CA ALA A 132 -15.84 4.11 -8.23
C ALA A 132 -16.28 3.23 -9.43
N GLN A 133 -15.39 3.00 -10.38
CA GLN A 133 -15.65 2.18 -11.56
C GLN A 133 -15.27 0.71 -11.35
N PHE A 134 -14.80 0.35 -10.16
CA PHE A 134 -14.45 -1.03 -9.83
C PHE A 134 -15.22 -1.47 -8.59
N THR A 135 -15.91 -2.59 -8.69
CA THR A 135 -16.62 -3.22 -7.59
C THR A 135 -15.95 -4.54 -7.22
N VAL A 136 -15.97 -4.87 -5.94
CA VAL A 136 -15.47 -6.15 -5.44
C VAL A 136 -16.65 -6.92 -4.88
N THR A 137 -16.86 -8.11 -5.40
CA THR A 137 -17.92 -9.03 -4.94
C THR A 137 -17.32 -10.36 -4.54
N GLN A 138 -17.89 -10.97 -3.51
CA GLN A 138 -17.57 -12.35 -3.14
C GLN A 138 -18.56 -13.28 -3.87
N GLU A 139 -18.05 -14.27 -4.56
CA GLU A 139 -18.83 -15.06 -5.49
C GLU A 139 -19.91 -15.93 -4.83
N THR A 140 -19.63 -16.48 -3.64
CA THR A 140 -20.61 -17.24 -2.86
C THR A 140 -20.25 -17.22 -1.37
N GLU A 141 -21.22 -17.49 -0.48
CA GLU A 141 -21.00 -17.58 0.98
C GLU A 141 -19.99 -18.67 1.39
N SER A 142 -19.74 -19.66 0.55
CA SER A 142 -18.82 -20.77 0.83
C SER A 142 -17.55 -20.76 -0.01
N ALA A 143 -17.47 -19.93 -1.04
CA ALA A 143 -16.30 -19.81 -1.90
C ALA A 143 -15.53 -18.54 -1.52
N SER A 144 -14.26 -18.71 -1.33
CA SER A 144 -13.33 -17.62 -1.02
C SER A 144 -12.81 -16.96 -2.32
N ALA A 145 -13.61 -16.97 -3.36
CA ALA A 145 -13.30 -16.32 -4.62
C ALA A 145 -13.86 -14.91 -4.61
N TYR A 146 -13.02 -13.96 -4.90
CA TYR A 146 -13.39 -12.56 -5.08
C TYR A 146 -13.31 -12.21 -6.55
N ILE A 147 -14.31 -11.49 -7.00
CA ILE A 147 -14.40 -10.98 -8.36
C ILE A 147 -14.32 -9.47 -8.32
N VAL A 148 -13.41 -8.92 -9.09
CA VAL A 148 -13.30 -7.49 -9.33
C VAL A 148 -13.98 -7.19 -10.66
N THR A 149 -15.09 -6.50 -10.60
CA THR A 149 -15.87 -6.17 -11.80
C THR A 149 -15.64 -4.70 -12.15
N PRO A 150 -14.97 -4.39 -13.25
CA PRO A 150 -14.99 -3.05 -13.80
C PRO A 150 -16.40 -2.74 -14.31
N VAL A 151 -16.85 -1.51 -14.10
CA VAL A 151 -18.12 -1.05 -14.68
C VAL A 151 -17.92 -0.88 -16.17
N THR A 152 -18.43 -1.81 -16.96
CA THR A 152 -18.36 -1.74 -18.42
C THR A 152 -19.73 -2.04 -19.02
N SER A 153 -19.98 -1.53 -20.22
CA SER A 153 -21.19 -1.82 -20.98
C SER A 153 -21.04 -3.05 -21.90
N VAL A 154 -19.88 -3.69 -21.92
CA VAL A 154 -19.63 -4.87 -22.77
C VAL A 154 -20.35 -6.07 -22.20
N THR A 155 -21.22 -6.63 -23.02
CA THR A 155 -21.69 -8.00 -22.82
C THR A 155 -20.61 -8.93 -23.39
N PRO A 156 -19.89 -9.71 -22.59
CA PRO A 156 -18.86 -10.60 -23.11
C PRO A 156 -19.46 -11.61 -24.07
N GLY A 157 -18.79 -11.79 -25.19
CA GLY A 157 -19.11 -12.80 -26.15
C GLY A 157 -17.86 -13.59 -26.53
N PRO A 158 -17.98 -14.69 -27.27
CA PRO A 158 -16.84 -15.52 -27.66
C PRO A 158 -15.81 -14.81 -28.54
N GLN A 159 -16.08 -13.58 -28.94
CA GLN A 159 -15.22 -12.74 -29.75
C GLN A 159 -14.77 -11.45 -29.03
N THR A 160 -15.08 -11.29 -27.77
CA THR A 160 -14.63 -10.14 -27.00
C THR A 160 -13.10 -10.20 -26.86
N ASN A 161 -12.44 -9.12 -27.21
CA ASN A 161 -11.00 -8.97 -27.11
C ASN A 161 -10.63 -7.81 -26.17
N LEU A 162 -9.35 -7.62 -25.90
CA LEU A 162 -8.86 -6.56 -25.02
C LEU A 162 -9.20 -5.16 -25.56
N GLY A 163 -9.17 -4.94 -26.87
CA GLY A 163 -9.55 -3.66 -27.49
C GLY A 163 -11.02 -3.31 -27.23
N ASP A 164 -11.92 -4.27 -27.38
CA ASP A 164 -13.35 -4.10 -27.07
C ASP A 164 -13.56 -3.80 -25.58
N PHE A 165 -12.82 -4.48 -24.70
CA PHE A 165 -12.84 -4.21 -23.25
C PHE A 165 -12.42 -2.78 -22.93
N TYR A 166 -11.31 -2.30 -23.50
CA TYR A 166 -10.85 -0.93 -23.27
C TYR A 166 -11.82 0.11 -23.84
N THR A 167 -12.40 -0.17 -25.01
CA THR A 167 -13.39 0.72 -25.62
C THR A 167 -14.61 0.88 -24.72
N ALA A 168 -15.12 -0.21 -24.17
CA ALA A 168 -16.25 -0.16 -23.26
C ALA A 168 -15.91 0.50 -21.92
N LEU A 169 -14.71 0.29 -21.41
CA LEU A 169 -14.26 0.96 -20.18
C LEU A 169 -14.08 2.47 -20.41
N ALA A 170 -13.71 2.89 -21.61
CA ALA A 170 -13.55 4.29 -21.96
C ALA A 170 -14.86 5.10 -21.92
N ASP A 171 -16.02 4.45 -21.97
CA ASP A 171 -17.32 5.10 -21.77
C ASP A 171 -17.51 5.63 -20.34
N PHE A 172 -16.77 5.09 -19.38
CA PHE A 172 -16.89 5.41 -17.96
C PHE A 172 -15.70 6.18 -17.38
N ILE A 173 -14.52 6.02 -17.98
CA ILE A 173 -13.30 6.71 -17.55
C ILE A 173 -12.59 7.36 -18.74
N ASP A 174 -11.89 8.48 -18.53
CA ASP A 174 -11.05 9.11 -19.57
C ASP A 174 -9.82 8.23 -19.87
N LEU A 175 -10.05 7.16 -20.64
CA LEU A 175 -9.02 6.21 -21.05
C LEU A 175 -8.46 6.62 -22.41
N ARG A 176 -7.14 6.52 -22.61
CA ARG A 176 -6.47 6.88 -23.85
C ARG A 176 -5.50 5.80 -24.28
N GLN A 177 -5.24 5.75 -25.57
CA GLN A 177 -4.24 4.87 -26.15
C GLN A 177 -2.89 5.04 -25.45
N GLY A 178 -2.31 3.93 -25.01
CA GLY A 178 -1.04 3.89 -24.30
C GLY A 178 -1.10 4.24 -22.81
N ASP A 179 -2.28 4.49 -22.26
CA ASP A 179 -2.47 4.59 -20.81
C ASP A 179 -2.13 3.26 -20.13
N THR A 180 -1.79 3.34 -18.86
CA THR A 180 -1.52 2.16 -18.04
C THR A 180 -2.60 2.02 -16.98
N LEU A 181 -3.36 0.95 -17.02
CA LEU A 181 -4.30 0.58 -15.99
C LEU A 181 -3.63 -0.44 -15.07
N THR A 182 -3.44 -0.09 -13.80
CA THR A 182 -2.84 -0.99 -12.80
C THR A 182 -3.85 -1.24 -11.70
N LEU A 183 -4.17 -2.51 -11.46
CA LEU A 183 -4.99 -2.93 -10.34
C LEU A 183 -4.06 -3.48 -9.26
N PHE A 184 -3.87 -2.73 -8.17
CA PHE A 184 -3.23 -3.26 -6.98
C PHE A 184 -4.25 -4.03 -6.17
N ILE A 185 -3.86 -5.21 -5.72
CA ILE A 185 -4.68 -6.12 -4.94
C ILE A 185 -3.94 -6.44 -3.66
N MET A 186 -4.58 -6.21 -2.53
CA MET A 186 -4.10 -6.65 -1.22
C MET A 186 -4.98 -7.80 -0.77
N SER A 187 -4.38 -8.96 -0.56
CA SER A 187 -5.08 -10.16 -0.11
C SER A 187 -4.76 -10.44 1.35
N TYR A 188 -5.77 -10.79 2.12
CA TYR A 188 -5.64 -11.11 3.53
C TYR A 188 -6.30 -12.45 3.86
N LYS A 189 -5.52 -13.33 4.50
CA LYS A 189 -6.00 -14.63 4.99
C LYS A 189 -6.42 -14.51 6.46
N PRO A 190 -7.73 -14.60 6.78
CA PRO A 190 -8.21 -14.39 8.13
C PRO A 190 -8.05 -15.60 9.06
N THR A 191 -7.86 -16.81 8.51
CA THR A 191 -7.84 -18.07 9.25
C THR A 191 -6.52 -18.80 9.15
N GLY A 192 -6.11 -19.47 10.20
CA GLY A 192 -4.82 -20.14 10.29
C GLY A 192 -3.70 -19.18 10.67
N ALA A 193 -2.53 -19.28 10.04
CA ALA A 193 -1.50 -18.26 10.15
C ALA A 193 -1.93 -17.04 9.32
N PRO A 194 -2.21 -15.87 9.95
CA PRO A 194 -2.60 -14.68 9.22
C PRO A 194 -1.51 -14.30 8.21
N ALA A 195 -1.91 -13.96 7.01
CA ALA A 195 -0.98 -13.56 5.96
C ALA A 195 -1.60 -12.50 5.06
N THR A 196 -0.85 -11.43 4.85
CA THR A 196 -1.21 -10.36 3.94
C THR A 196 -0.20 -10.30 2.80
N LYS A 197 -0.68 -10.33 1.59
CA LYS A 197 0.16 -10.22 0.39
C LYS A 197 -0.39 -9.16 -0.54
N MET A 198 0.49 -8.52 -1.28
CA MET A 198 0.13 -7.58 -2.31
C MET A 198 0.48 -8.12 -3.68
N PHE A 199 -0.33 -7.80 -4.66
CA PHE A 199 -0.18 -8.17 -6.06
C PHE A 199 -0.50 -6.96 -6.93
N ALA A 200 -0.08 -7.00 -8.19
CA ALA A 200 -0.48 -6.00 -9.16
C ALA A 200 -0.75 -6.67 -10.51
N LEU A 201 -1.90 -6.36 -11.09
CA LEU A 201 -2.22 -6.65 -12.48
C LEU A 201 -2.07 -5.34 -13.25
N GLN A 202 -1.36 -5.38 -14.38
CA GLN A 202 -1.15 -4.19 -15.19
C GLN A 202 -1.56 -4.47 -16.63
N PHE A 203 -2.31 -3.53 -17.17
CA PHE A 203 -2.77 -3.53 -18.55
C PHE A 203 -2.28 -2.24 -19.22
N ILE A 204 -1.75 -2.37 -20.43
CA ILE A 204 -1.45 -1.23 -21.30
C ILE A 204 -2.62 -1.10 -22.27
N VAL A 205 -3.24 0.05 -22.29
CA VAL A 205 -4.43 0.32 -23.11
C VAL A 205 -4.03 0.37 -24.58
N ASP A 206 -4.61 -0.54 -25.34
CA ASP A 206 -4.50 -0.60 -26.80
C ASP A 206 -5.89 -0.91 -27.37
N PHE A 207 -6.55 0.13 -27.89
CA PHE A 207 -7.89 0.00 -28.44
C PHE A 207 -7.95 -0.84 -29.72
N ASP A 208 -6.81 -0.99 -30.39
CA ASP A 208 -6.70 -1.80 -31.62
C ASP A 208 -6.30 -3.25 -31.30
N SER A 209 -6.15 -3.62 -30.03
CA SER A 209 -5.77 -4.98 -29.66
C SER A 209 -6.82 -6.01 -30.03
N THR A 210 -6.38 -7.02 -30.77
CA THR A 210 -7.18 -8.21 -31.10
C THR A 210 -6.86 -9.38 -30.19
N ASP A 211 -6.04 -9.18 -29.17
CA ASP A 211 -5.68 -10.22 -28.21
C ASP A 211 -6.93 -10.69 -27.46
N ALA A 212 -7.06 -11.99 -27.29
CA ALA A 212 -8.12 -12.56 -26.48
C ALA A 212 -8.00 -12.07 -25.03
N LEU A 213 -9.14 -11.98 -24.36
CA LEU A 213 -9.13 -11.74 -22.93
C LEU A 213 -8.37 -12.87 -22.23
N PRO A 214 -7.52 -12.54 -21.24
CA PRO A 214 -6.89 -13.56 -20.40
C PRO A 214 -7.92 -14.49 -19.73
N ASP A 215 -7.55 -15.73 -19.47
CA ASP A 215 -8.41 -16.76 -18.88
C ASP A 215 -9.03 -16.37 -17.53
N PHE A 216 -8.45 -15.41 -16.84
CA PHE A 216 -9.00 -14.92 -15.58
C PHE A 216 -10.13 -13.87 -15.75
N PHE A 217 -10.43 -13.45 -16.97
CA PHE A 217 -11.65 -12.71 -17.22
C PHE A 217 -12.83 -13.68 -17.29
N ASP A 218 -13.83 -13.39 -16.50
CA ASP A 218 -15.07 -14.17 -16.45
C ASP A 218 -16.29 -13.26 -16.69
N THR A 219 -17.44 -13.87 -16.88
CA THR A 219 -18.71 -13.19 -17.07
C THR A 219 -19.55 -13.33 -15.82
N VAL A 220 -19.76 -12.24 -15.11
CA VAL A 220 -20.64 -12.19 -13.96
C VAL A 220 -21.81 -11.27 -14.24
N SER A 221 -23.02 -11.80 -14.20
CA SER A 221 -24.25 -11.01 -14.40
C SER A 221 -24.22 -10.14 -15.66
N SER A 222 -23.72 -10.68 -16.76
CA SER A 222 -23.55 -10.01 -18.06
C SER A 222 -22.47 -8.91 -18.10
N HIS A 223 -21.60 -8.84 -17.09
CA HIS A 223 -20.47 -7.94 -17.06
C HIS A 223 -19.15 -8.72 -17.07
N LEU A 224 -18.10 -8.10 -17.58
CA LEU A 224 -16.76 -8.65 -17.46
C LEU A 224 -16.25 -8.53 -16.01
N ALA A 225 -15.69 -9.60 -15.50
CA ALA A 225 -15.11 -9.66 -14.19
C ALA A 225 -13.68 -10.21 -14.25
N ILE A 226 -12.83 -9.80 -13.32
CA ILE A 226 -11.51 -10.39 -13.11
C ILE A 226 -11.64 -11.36 -11.95
N ASP A 227 -11.56 -12.66 -12.22
CA ASP A 227 -11.47 -13.67 -11.18
C ASP A 227 -10.09 -13.62 -10.54
N VAL A 228 -10.03 -13.01 -9.37
CA VAL A 228 -8.77 -12.84 -8.64
C VAL A 228 -8.21 -14.17 -8.16
N SER A 229 -9.06 -15.18 -7.93
CA SER A 229 -8.59 -16.51 -7.50
C SER A 229 -7.85 -17.22 -8.62
N ILE A 230 -8.30 -17.08 -9.86
CA ILE A 230 -7.61 -17.61 -11.04
C ILE A 230 -6.39 -16.76 -11.37
N ALA A 231 -6.53 -15.42 -11.38
CA ALA A 231 -5.45 -14.50 -11.74
C ALA A 231 -4.21 -14.65 -10.83
N LEU A 232 -4.40 -14.92 -9.56
CA LEU A 232 -3.36 -14.93 -8.55
C LEU A 232 -3.14 -16.31 -7.91
N GLY A 233 -3.96 -17.31 -8.26
CA GLY A 233 -3.91 -18.65 -7.67
C GLY A 233 -4.17 -18.66 -6.16
N ILE A 234 -4.96 -17.72 -5.67
CA ILE A 234 -5.31 -17.58 -4.25
C ILE A 234 -6.78 -17.86 -4.01
N SER A 235 -7.08 -18.57 -2.93
CA SER A 235 -8.45 -18.80 -2.46
C SER A 235 -8.48 -18.67 -0.94
N GLY A 236 -9.64 -18.36 -0.37
CA GLY A 236 -9.80 -18.23 1.09
C GLY A 236 -9.27 -16.92 1.66
N PHE A 237 -9.15 -15.89 0.83
CA PHE A 237 -8.64 -14.60 1.22
C PHE A 237 -9.70 -13.51 1.07
N ASN A 238 -9.69 -12.54 1.97
CA ASN A 238 -10.35 -11.26 1.75
C ASN A 238 -9.45 -10.40 0.90
N ILE A 239 -10.03 -9.55 0.05
CA ILE A 239 -9.26 -8.65 -0.81
C ILE A 239 -9.68 -7.20 -0.68
N ASP A 240 -8.69 -6.33 -0.80
CA ASP A 240 -8.83 -4.91 -1.06
C ASP A 240 -8.18 -4.58 -2.39
N ILE A 241 -8.74 -3.62 -3.11
CA ILE A 241 -8.24 -3.18 -4.40
C ILE A 241 -7.91 -1.69 -4.39
N ALA A 242 -6.96 -1.32 -5.24
CA ALA A 242 -6.63 0.07 -5.53
C ALA A 242 -6.35 0.19 -7.04
N PRO A 243 -7.34 0.59 -7.84
CA PRO A 243 -7.16 0.78 -9.27
C PRO A 243 -6.47 2.11 -9.55
N VAL A 244 -5.46 2.09 -10.40
CA VAL A 244 -4.63 3.25 -10.76
C VAL A 244 -4.60 3.41 -12.26
N LEU A 245 -4.97 4.59 -12.74
CA LEU A 245 -4.75 5.02 -14.11
C LEU A 245 -3.45 5.83 -14.18
N GLY A 246 -2.56 5.44 -15.06
CA GLY A 246 -1.30 6.13 -15.33
C GLY A 246 -1.21 6.58 -16.79
N ARG A 247 -0.68 7.79 -17.02
CA ARG A 247 -0.60 8.40 -18.34
C ARG A 247 0.71 9.14 -18.55
N ASN A 248 1.36 8.91 -19.67
CA ASN A 248 2.45 9.75 -20.11
C ASN A 248 1.89 11.03 -20.73
N THR A 249 2.34 12.18 -20.25
CA THR A 249 1.95 13.50 -20.76
C THR A 249 3.18 14.28 -21.18
N ALA A 250 2.99 15.35 -21.92
CA ALA A 250 4.09 16.26 -22.31
C ALA A 250 4.83 16.85 -21.09
N ASN A 251 4.15 16.95 -19.95
CA ASN A 251 4.70 17.49 -18.70
C ASN A 251 5.26 16.43 -17.76
N GLY A 252 5.29 15.16 -18.17
CA GLY A 252 5.74 14.04 -17.37
C GLY A 252 4.66 12.98 -17.19
N TYR A 253 4.81 12.16 -16.17
CA TYR A 253 3.87 11.08 -15.88
C TYR A 253 2.78 11.56 -14.92
N ALA A 254 1.54 11.31 -15.28
CA ALA A 254 0.36 11.62 -14.47
C ALA A 254 -0.28 10.32 -13.95
N VAL A 255 -0.88 10.36 -12.76
CA VAL A 255 -1.63 9.23 -12.18
C VAL A 255 -2.94 9.71 -11.60
N SER A 256 -3.90 8.78 -11.47
CA SER A 256 -5.13 8.99 -10.70
C SER A 256 -4.85 8.93 -9.20
N ASN A 257 -5.77 9.50 -8.40
CA ASN A 257 -5.79 9.23 -6.98
C ASN A 257 -6.31 7.82 -6.74
N SER A 258 -5.63 7.05 -5.89
CA SER A 258 -6.08 5.72 -5.53
C SER A 258 -5.71 5.33 -4.11
N GLN A 259 -6.63 4.61 -3.47
CA GLN A 259 -6.53 4.10 -2.12
C GLN A 259 -7.13 2.69 -2.10
N PHE A 260 -6.59 1.80 -1.27
CA PHE A 260 -7.20 0.49 -1.08
C PHE A 260 -8.60 0.63 -0.47
N THR A 261 -9.51 -0.21 -0.91
CA THR A 261 -10.80 -0.43 -0.26
C THR A 261 -10.56 -0.91 1.18
N ASN A 262 -11.62 -0.99 1.99
CA ASN A 262 -11.50 -1.34 3.41
C ASN A 262 -12.21 -2.65 3.75
N ASN A 263 -12.24 -3.60 2.82
CA ASN A 263 -12.95 -4.87 3.00
C ASN A 263 -12.22 -5.82 3.96
N CYS A 264 -10.90 -5.85 3.88
CA CYS A 264 -10.07 -6.69 4.73
C CYS A 264 -10.14 -6.29 6.21
N LEU A 265 -10.27 -4.99 6.50
CA LEU A 265 -10.34 -4.47 7.87
C LEU A 265 -11.66 -4.79 8.56
N THR A 266 -12.77 -4.86 7.82
CA THR A 266 -14.08 -5.21 8.41
C THR A 266 -14.15 -6.64 8.89
N SER A 267 -13.35 -7.54 8.30
CA SER A 267 -13.27 -8.95 8.69
C SER A 267 -12.14 -9.24 9.68
N ALA A 268 -11.20 -8.32 9.82
CA ALA A 268 -10.04 -8.51 10.66
C ALA A 268 -10.29 -8.00 12.07
N SER A 269 -10.14 -8.88 13.05
CA SER A 269 -10.08 -8.53 14.48
C SER A 269 -8.83 -7.69 14.84
N TYR A 270 -8.29 -6.95 13.88
CA TYR A 270 -7.04 -6.21 14.05
C TYR A 270 -7.21 -4.86 14.73
N LEU A 271 -8.44 -4.36 14.81
CA LEU A 271 -8.70 -3.14 15.54
C LEU A 271 -8.66 -3.45 17.05
N ALA A 272 -7.46 -3.41 17.62
CA ALA A 272 -7.34 -3.37 19.07
C ALA A 272 -7.89 -2.05 19.57
N HIS A 273 -8.92 -2.13 20.35
CA HIS A 273 -9.33 -1.02 21.19
C HIS A 273 -8.25 -0.85 22.27
N SER A 274 -7.75 0.36 22.44
CA SER A 274 -6.88 0.68 23.58
C SER A 274 -7.65 0.38 24.86
N GLY A 275 -7.31 -0.68 25.55
CA GLY A 275 -8.02 -1.15 26.74
C GLY A 275 -8.42 -2.62 26.71
N ASP A 276 -8.46 -3.23 25.52
CA ASP A 276 -8.65 -4.67 25.43
C ASP A 276 -7.41 -5.41 25.93
N ALA A 277 -7.61 -6.49 26.69
CA ALA A 277 -6.52 -7.30 27.23
C ALA A 277 -5.54 -7.74 26.10
N LYS A 278 -6.08 -8.13 24.94
CA LYS A 278 -5.29 -8.53 23.78
C LYS A 278 -4.51 -7.34 23.17
N GLY A 279 -5.11 -6.16 23.13
CA GLY A 279 -4.43 -4.96 22.67
C GLY A 279 -3.30 -4.53 23.60
N MET A 280 -3.48 -4.67 24.90
CA MET A 280 -2.46 -4.41 25.90
C MET A 280 -1.30 -5.43 25.84
N GLU A 281 -1.61 -6.71 25.64
CA GLU A 281 -0.60 -7.76 25.42
C GLU A 281 0.22 -7.48 24.17
N ALA A 282 -0.44 -7.14 23.06
CA ALA A 282 0.23 -6.74 21.83
C ALA A 282 1.12 -5.52 22.05
N ALA A 283 0.63 -4.47 22.73
CA ALA A 283 1.39 -3.28 23.03
C ALA A 283 2.63 -3.57 23.92
N ALA A 284 2.49 -4.50 24.88
CA ALA A 284 3.60 -4.93 25.74
C ALA A 284 4.72 -5.60 24.93
N SER A 285 4.40 -6.38 23.90
CA SER A 285 5.38 -7.00 23.02
C SER A 285 6.24 -5.96 22.27
N TYR A 286 5.69 -4.77 21.99
CA TYR A 286 6.41 -3.63 21.40
C TYR A 286 7.14 -2.75 22.43
N GLY A 287 7.15 -3.16 23.70
CA GLY A 287 7.85 -2.47 24.77
C GLY A 287 7.02 -1.44 25.53
N TYR A 288 5.69 -1.47 25.38
CA TYR A 288 4.80 -0.78 26.31
C TYR A 288 4.89 -1.44 27.69
N LYS A 289 4.96 -0.64 28.72
CA LYS A 289 4.83 -1.09 30.10
C LYS A 289 3.88 -0.15 30.81
N GLU A 290 2.88 -0.71 31.47
CA GLU A 290 2.04 0.07 32.36
C GLU A 290 2.90 0.71 33.46
N ASP A 291 2.62 1.97 33.71
CA ASP A 291 3.25 2.64 34.86
C ASP A 291 2.59 2.10 36.13
N PRO A 292 3.33 1.41 37.01
CA PRO A 292 2.75 0.86 38.23
C PRO A 292 2.21 1.93 39.18
N PHE A 293 2.52 3.20 38.94
CA PHE A 293 2.04 4.33 39.75
C PHE A 293 0.74 4.95 39.26
N LEU A 294 0.24 4.58 38.06
CA LEU A 294 -1.04 5.05 37.54
C LEU A 294 -2.25 4.17 37.90
N GLN A 295 -2.05 3.09 38.64
CA GLN A 295 -3.10 2.18 39.11
C GLN A 295 -3.61 2.50 40.55
N GLN A 296 -3.44 3.74 41.02
CA GLN A 296 -3.99 4.19 42.29
C GLN A 296 -5.18 5.11 42.12
#